data_79f1dd56cb54db7ddf73dedab54c267b
#
_entry.id   79f1dd56cb54db7ddf73dedab54c267b
#
_cell.length_a   1.000
_cell.length_b   1.000
_cell.length_c   1.000
_cell.angle_alpha   90.00
_cell.angle_beta   90.00
_cell.angle_gamma   90.00
#
_symmetry.space_group_name_H-M   'P 1'
#
loop_
_entity.id
_entity.type
_entity.pdbx_description
1 polymer ?
#
loop_
_entity_poly.entity_id
_entity_poly.type
_entity_poly.pdbx_seq_one_letter_code
_entity_poly.pdbx_strand_id
1 'polypeptide(L)'
;MRKHCVAVCKLVCVLAASPAAILAQDASAVVANVAKAMGADNLKTIQFSGTGSNAGIGQNINPTAAWPVARVKSYTREIDFGAMASHVQMVRAQGAGDQTQNQYILPNAPWASQFNFWLNPFSFLKGAMANSATVRVETVGGTKYSVVTFTLQNKYRVAGFINDRNMVEKVQTWIDNDVLGDMLAEASYSVYKDFGGVQFPTMIIEKQAGFPVLIVSVSSAKPNAAVNIQPPQTTADAASPAVSVQSEKITDGVFYLKGGTHHSVAIEFADHSVVIEGPQNEQRSLAVIAEVKRLIPNKPIRYLVNTHHHFDHSGGLRTYVDEGATIVTQEINKAFYEKAFAASRTLNPDRLAQSRKTAKIETVAEKKVLSDGTRTLELHLIKGSPHDDGILLAFLPQEKILIEADVYTPPAATTAPAAVNPGTVNLVDNVERLKLDFEKTLPLHGPGAVTRTDLYAAIRKPAPSITEILTAQPPIAAGGRGGRGAALAPPDPKQILEKGCTSCHNLSRVTSQNLSQAEWQGVVDQMKGRGAEVSDAETSILIDYLVKTYGHN
;
A
#
# COMPACT_ATOMS: atom_id res chain seq x y z
N MET A 1 46.66 -78.66 -3.45
CA MET A 1 45.39 -78.51 -4.18
C MET A 1 45.16 -77.05 -4.50
N ARG A 2 45.46 -76.66 -5.74
CA ARG A 2 45.34 -75.24 -6.19
C ARG A 2 43.95 -75.05 -6.79
N LYS A 3 43.15 -74.08 -6.30
CA LYS A 3 41.91 -73.69 -6.92
C LYS A 3 42.14 -72.39 -7.70
N HIS A 4 41.87 -72.50 -8.99
CA HIS A 4 41.92 -71.33 -9.90
C HIS A 4 40.64 -70.56 -9.79
N CYS A 5 40.74 -69.24 -9.51
CA CYS A 5 39.65 -68.25 -9.65
C CYS A 5 39.80 -67.56 -11.00
N VAL A 6 38.77 -67.73 -11.83
CA VAL A 6 38.62 -67.02 -13.11
C VAL A 6 37.94 -65.74 -12.82
N ALA A 7 38.61 -64.59 -13.06
CA ALA A 7 38.03 -63.27 -12.96
C ALA A 7 37.39 -62.89 -14.31
N VAL A 8 36.06 -62.66 -14.30
CA VAL A 8 35.30 -62.13 -15.43
C VAL A 8 35.31 -60.61 -15.36
N CYS A 9 36.07 -59.95 -16.24
CA CYS A 9 36.09 -58.53 -16.42
C CYS A 9 34.84 -58.10 -17.18
N LYS A 10 33.85 -57.42 -16.47
CA LYS A 10 32.73 -56.76 -17.14
C LYS A 10 33.18 -55.34 -17.54
N LEU A 11 33.31 -55.15 -18.85
CA LEU A 11 33.58 -53.86 -19.47
C LEU A 11 32.29 -53.02 -19.37
N VAL A 12 32.25 -52.00 -18.49
CA VAL A 12 31.18 -51.01 -18.40
C VAL A 12 31.53 -49.88 -19.37
N CYS A 13 30.85 -49.82 -20.50
CA CYS A 13 30.87 -48.67 -21.39
C CYS A 13 30.14 -47.49 -20.70
N VAL A 14 30.88 -46.57 -20.11
CA VAL A 14 30.36 -45.25 -19.68
C VAL A 14 30.21 -44.38 -20.93
N LEU A 15 28.96 -44.24 -21.40
CA LEU A 15 28.60 -43.22 -22.36
C LEU A 15 28.76 -41.85 -21.65
N ALA A 16 29.87 -41.17 -21.90
CA ALA A 16 30.05 -39.77 -21.53
C ALA A 16 29.07 -38.93 -22.37
N ALA A 17 27.93 -38.60 -21.78
CA ALA A 17 27.08 -37.54 -22.31
C ALA A 17 27.88 -36.24 -22.20
N SER A 18 28.41 -35.73 -23.28
CA SER A 18 28.99 -34.40 -23.37
C SER A 18 27.90 -33.41 -22.98
N PRO A 19 28.11 -32.50 -21.99
CA PRO A 19 27.17 -31.42 -21.77
C PRO A 19 27.20 -30.57 -23.05
N ALA A 20 26.04 -30.47 -23.71
CA ALA A 20 25.86 -29.51 -24.79
C ALA A 20 26.24 -28.15 -24.23
N ALA A 21 27.33 -27.56 -24.72
CA ALA A 21 27.72 -26.20 -24.42
C ALA A 21 26.56 -25.33 -24.89
N ILE A 22 25.69 -24.89 -23.95
CA ILE A 22 24.75 -23.80 -24.18
C ILE A 22 25.68 -22.61 -24.45
N LEU A 23 25.79 -22.23 -25.73
CA LEU A 23 26.47 -20.99 -26.11
C LEU A 23 25.84 -19.87 -25.29
N ALA A 24 26.59 -19.34 -24.33
CA ALA A 24 26.18 -18.19 -23.55
C ALA A 24 25.95 -17.08 -24.57
N GLN A 25 24.71 -16.67 -24.75
CA GLN A 25 24.35 -15.58 -25.63
C GLN A 25 25.06 -14.31 -25.11
N ASP A 26 25.75 -13.59 -25.99
CA ASP A 26 26.41 -12.34 -25.59
C ASP A 26 25.35 -11.28 -25.23
N ALA A 27 25.35 -10.82 -23.99
CA ALA A 27 24.41 -9.82 -23.50
C ALA A 27 24.49 -8.53 -24.34
N SER A 28 25.68 -8.15 -24.79
CA SER A 28 25.89 -6.95 -25.62
C SER A 28 25.19 -7.08 -26.96
N ALA A 29 25.25 -8.26 -27.60
CA ALA A 29 24.57 -8.51 -28.85
C ALA A 29 23.04 -8.49 -28.69
N VAL A 30 22.51 -9.07 -27.60
CA VAL A 30 21.07 -9.05 -27.30
C VAL A 30 20.61 -7.60 -27.08
N VAL A 31 21.30 -6.84 -26.25
CA VAL A 31 20.97 -5.44 -25.96
C VAL A 31 21.03 -4.58 -27.21
N ALA A 32 22.06 -4.76 -28.08
CA ALA A 32 22.18 -4.02 -29.33
C ALA A 32 21.01 -4.33 -30.29
N ASN A 33 20.61 -5.61 -30.41
CA ASN A 33 19.46 -6.00 -31.25
C ASN A 33 18.14 -5.36 -30.74
N VAL A 34 17.93 -5.35 -29.42
CA VAL A 34 16.77 -4.71 -28.79
C VAL A 34 16.79 -3.20 -29.01
N ALA A 35 17.95 -2.54 -28.82
CA ALA A 35 18.07 -1.11 -29.02
C ALA A 35 17.75 -0.71 -30.46
N LYS A 36 18.24 -1.48 -31.44
CA LYS A 36 17.91 -1.28 -32.84
C LYS A 36 16.43 -1.51 -33.12
N ALA A 37 15.84 -2.61 -32.62
CA ALA A 37 14.43 -2.92 -32.83
C ALA A 37 13.49 -1.89 -32.22
N MET A 38 13.85 -1.32 -31.05
CA MET A 38 13.08 -0.31 -30.35
C MET A 38 13.41 1.13 -30.77
N GLY A 39 14.42 1.36 -31.64
CA GLY A 39 14.83 2.71 -32.04
C GLY A 39 15.52 3.50 -30.92
N ALA A 40 16.19 2.80 -30.01
CA ALA A 40 16.80 3.40 -28.81
C ALA A 40 18.17 4.06 -29.06
N ASP A 41 18.83 3.79 -30.19
CA ASP A 41 20.24 4.20 -30.46
C ASP A 41 20.44 5.70 -30.38
N ASN A 42 19.52 6.48 -31.00
CA ASN A 42 19.60 7.93 -31.05
C ASN A 42 18.62 8.63 -30.09
N LEU A 43 17.99 7.87 -29.18
CA LEU A 43 17.03 8.40 -28.23
C LEU A 43 17.75 9.02 -27.02
N LYS A 44 17.69 10.36 -26.91
CA LYS A 44 18.28 11.14 -25.82
C LYS A 44 17.27 11.49 -24.73
N THR A 45 16.07 11.86 -25.15
CA THR A 45 14.97 12.25 -24.28
C THR A 45 13.66 11.68 -24.79
N ILE A 46 12.65 11.61 -23.93
CA ILE A 46 11.29 11.31 -24.34
C ILE A 46 10.29 12.01 -23.44
N GLN A 47 9.21 12.51 -24.04
CA GLN A 47 8.03 12.95 -23.32
C GLN A 47 6.86 12.06 -23.77
N PHE A 48 6.11 11.50 -22.83
CA PHE A 48 4.88 10.77 -23.16
C PHE A 48 3.74 11.14 -22.22
N SER A 49 2.52 11.05 -22.74
CA SER A 49 1.31 11.43 -22.01
C SER A 49 0.21 10.40 -22.18
N GLY A 50 -0.68 10.33 -21.21
CA GLY A 50 -1.79 9.39 -21.21
C GLY A 50 -2.76 9.61 -20.04
N THR A 51 -3.60 8.61 -19.82
CA THR A 51 -4.55 8.53 -18.71
C THR A 51 -4.48 7.14 -18.08
N GLY A 52 -5.08 6.96 -16.91
CA GLY A 52 -5.05 5.64 -16.30
C GLY A 52 -5.53 5.61 -14.85
N SER A 53 -4.83 4.87 -14.03
CA SER A 53 -5.12 4.76 -12.59
C SER A 53 -3.83 4.67 -11.76
N ASN A 54 -3.92 5.10 -10.52
CA ASN A 54 -2.82 5.05 -9.55
C ASN A 54 -3.35 4.54 -8.22
N ALA A 55 -2.62 3.66 -7.55
CA ALA A 55 -3.03 3.09 -6.26
C ALA A 55 -2.34 3.76 -5.06
N GLY A 56 -3.03 3.79 -3.93
CA GLY A 56 -2.49 4.16 -2.62
C GLY A 56 -1.81 2.95 -1.98
N ILE A 57 -0.48 2.90 -2.06
CA ILE A 57 0.32 1.76 -1.58
C ILE A 57 0.17 1.61 -0.07
N GLY A 58 -0.18 0.41 0.39
CA GLY A 58 -0.32 0.08 1.81
C GLY A 58 -1.52 0.73 2.50
N GLN A 59 -2.53 1.22 1.73
CA GLN A 59 -3.73 1.91 2.24
C GLN A 59 -5.01 1.09 2.00
N ASN A 60 -4.90 -0.23 1.96
CA ASN A 60 -6.05 -1.12 1.74
C ASN A 60 -6.96 -1.23 2.96
N ILE A 61 -8.25 -1.44 2.73
CA ILE A 61 -9.28 -1.53 3.78
C ILE A 61 -9.04 -2.68 4.78
N ASN A 62 -8.32 -3.72 4.36
CA ASN A 62 -7.81 -4.80 5.20
C ASN A 62 -6.59 -5.46 4.53
N PRO A 63 -5.77 -6.25 5.24
CA PRO A 63 -4.51 -6.80 4.71
C PRO A 63 -4.63 -7.69 3.48
N THR A 64 -5.82 -8.17 3.15
CA THR A 64 -6.07 -9.06 2.01
C THR A 64 -6.71 -8.36 0.82
N ALA A 65 -7.22 -7.15 1.02
CA ALA A 65 -7.84 -6.35 -0.03
C ALA A 65 -6.80 -5.74 -0.98
N ALA A 66 -7.22 -5.40 -2.18
CA ALA A 66 -6.39 -4.62 -3.10
C ALA A 66 -6.17 -3.19 -2.56
N TRP A 67 -5.07 -2.58 -2.96
CA TRP A 67 -4.82 -1.17 -2.65
C TRP A 67 -5.84 -0.26 -3.34
N PRO A 68 -6.30 0.81 -2.68
CA PRO A 68 -7.32 1.71 -3.23
C PRO A 68 -6.79 2.43 -4.47
N VAL A 69 -7.62 2.49 -5.50
CA VAL A 69 -7.26 3.01 -6.82
C VAL A 69 -7.96 4.33 -7.09
N ALA A 70 -7.19 5.34 -7.49
CA ALA A 70 -7.69 6.62 -7.97
C ALA A 70 -7.54 6.71 -9.50
N ARG A 71 -8.51 7.33 -10.17
CA ARG A 71 -8.44 7.63 -11.60
C ARG A 71 -7.38 8.70 -11.86
N VAL A 72 -6.51 8.45 -12.82
CA VAL A 72 -5.55 9.43 -13.36
C VAL A 72 -6.16 10.08 -14.60
N LYS A 73 -6.53 11.36 -14.47
CA LYS A 73 -7.14 12.16 -15.53
C LYS A 73 -6.14 12.60 -16.59
N SER A 74 -4.92 12.90 -16.15
CA SER A 74 -3.80 13.16 -17.03
C SER A 74 -2.50 12.68 -16.39
N TYR A 75 -1.62 12.17 -17.23
CA TYR A 75 -0.28 11.72 -16.88
C TYR A 75 0.67 12.22 -17.96
N THR A 76 1.72 12.90 -17.55
CA THR A 76 2.83 13.28 -18.44
C THR A 76 4.12 12.91 -17.76
N ARG A 77 5.00 12.21 -18.48
CA ARG A 77 6.34 11.91 -18.02
C ARG A 77 7.39 12.38 -19.03
N GLU A 78 8.36 13.09 -18.52
CA GLU A 78 9.56 13.52 -19.23
C GLU A 78 10.74 12.73 -18.72
N ILE A 79 11.61 12.28 -19.61
CA ILE A 79 12.84 11.55 -19.28
C ILE A 79 13.99 12.11 -20.08
N ASP A 80 15.07 12.46 -19.40
CA ASP A 80 16.39 12.71 -19.98
C ASP A 80 17.31 11.55 -19.61
N PHE A 81 17.64 10.72 -20.60
CA PHE A 81 18.46 9.53 -20.39
C PHE A 81 19.92 9.86 -20.15
N GLY A 82 20.43 10.99 -20.71
CA GLY A 82 21.79 11.46 -20.51
C GLY A 82 22.00 12.03 -19.12
N ALA A 83 21.08 12.85 -18.66
CA ALA A 83 21.07 13.39 -17.31
C ALA A 83 20.62 12.39 -16.24
N MET A 84 20.09 11.21 -16.62
CA MET A 84 19.47 10.24 -15.72
C MET A 84 18.38 10.89 -14.83
N ALA A 85 17.56 11.74 -15.43
CA ALA A 85 16.53 12.50 -14.74
C ALA A 85 15.16 12.24 -15.35
N SER A 86 14.10 12.29 -14.53
CA SER A 86 12.74 12.28 -15.02
C SER A 86 11.81 13.15 -14.17
N HIS A 87 10.78 13.68 -14.82
CA HIS A 87 9.69 14.39 -14.17
C HIS A 87 8.37 13.75 -14.56
N VAL A 88 7.53 13.49 -13.57
CA VAL A 88 6.15 13.05 -13.74
C VAL A 88 5.23 14.14 -13.23
N GLN A 89 4.29 14.58 -14.05
CA GLN A 89 3.13 15.35 -13.64
C GLN A 89 1.88 14.50 -13.82
N MET A 90 1.13 14.33 -12.76
CA MET A 90 -0.09 13.52 -12.75
C MET A 90 -1.23 14.29 -12.08
N VAL A 91 -2.40 14.31 -12.73
CA VAL A 91 -3.65 14.79 -12.13
C VAL A 91 -4.52 13.60 -11.81
N ARG A 92 -4.78 13.37 -10.54
CA ARG A 92 -5.64 12.28 -10.05
C ARG A 92 -6.93 12.80 -9.44
N ALA A 93 -8.00 12.05 -9.60
CA ALA A 93 -9.25 12.33 -8.89
C ALA A 93 -9.09 12.04 -7.40
N GLN A 94 -9.53 12.98 -6.54
CA GLN A 94 -9.52 12.80 -5.10
C GLN A 94 -10.78 13.44 -4.48
N GLY A 95 -11.71 12.60 -4.00
CA GLY A 95 -12.97 13.08 -3.45
C GLY A 95 -13.73 13.97 -4.45
N ALA A 96 -14.12 15.18 -4.01
CA ALA A 96 -14.82 16.16 -4.83
C ALA A 96 -13.90 17.01 -5.72
N GLY A 97 -12.57 16.80 -5.68
CA GLY A 97 -11.58 17.62 -6.40
C GLY A 97 -10.56 16.80 -7.15
N ASP A 98 -9.60 17.52 -7.73
CA ASP A 98 -8.45 16.95 -8.42
C ASP A 98 -7.18 17.30 -7.66
N GLN A 99 -6.27 16.32 -7.56
CA GLN A 99 -4.94 16.53 -6.98
C GLN A 99 -3.89 16.47 -8.09
N THR A 100 -3.11 17.53 -8.24
CA THR A 100 -1.91 17.53 -9.08
C THR A 100 -0.72 17.08 -8.27
N GLN A 101 -0.01 16.07 -8.76
CA GLN A 101 1.22 15.55 -8.18
C GLN A 101 2.37 15.75 -9.16
N ASN A 102 3.51 16.19 -8.65
CA ASN A 102 4.76 16.28 -9.39
C ASN A 102 5.81 15.42 -8.70
N GLN A 103 6.47 14.55 -9.46
CA GLN A 103 7.58 13.74 -8.97
C GLN A 103 8.81 13.96 -9.83
N TYR A 104 9.89 14.35 -9.18
CA TYR A 104 11.20 14.52 -9.83
C TYR A 104 12.13 13.39 -9.39
N ILE A 105 12.82 12.80 -10.34
CA ILE A 105 13.89 11.83 -10.11
C ILE A 105 15.15 12.44 -10.70
N LEU A 106 16.12 12.71 -9.84
CA LEU A 106 17.41 13.31 -10.22
C LEU A 106 18.53 12.26 -10.13
N PRO A 107 19.69 12.49 -10.75
CA PRO A 107 20.78 11.51 -10.78
C PRO A 107 21.21 11.00 -9.40
N ASN A 108 21.18 11.86 -8.40
CA ASN A 108 21.60 11.55 -7.03
C ASN A 108 20.42 11.18 -6.09
N ALA A 109 19.22 10.96 -6.64
CA ALA A 109 18.08 10.56 -5.85
C ALA A 109 18.33 9.22 -5.11
N PRO A 110 17.81 9.04 -3.89
CA PRO A 110 17.85 7.75 -3.21
C PRO A 110 17.22 6.64 -4.05
N TRP A 111 17.67 5.41 -3.87
CA TRP A 111 17.12 4.27 -4.61
C TRP A 111 15.60 4.14 -4.50
N ALA A 112 15.05 4.45 -3.36
CA ALA A 112 13.59 4.49 -3.13
C ALA A 112 12.80 5.36 -4.13
N SER A 113 13.46 6.32 -4.80
CA SER A 113 12.89 7.12 -5.89
C SER A 113 13.50 6.74 -7.24
N GLN A 114 14.82 6.50 -7.27
CA GLN A 114 15.59 6.28 -8.50
C GLN A 114 15.17 4.99 -9.22
N PHE A 115 14.71 3.95 -8.51
CA PHE A 115 14.29 2.69 -9.12
C PHE A 115 13.25 2.87 -10.23
N ASN A 116 12.35 3.85 -10.11
CA ASN A 116 11.29 4.10 -11.09
C ASN A 116 11.84 4.63 -12.43
N PHE A 117 12.99 5.34 -12.41
CA PHE A 117 13.72 5.70 -13.63
C PHE A 117 14.17 4.43 -14.38
N TRP A 118 14.73 3.46 -13.65
CA TRP A 118 15.28 2.23 -14.22
C TRP A 118 14.23 1.22 -14.65
N LEU A 119 13.00 1.33 -14.13
CA LEU A 119 11.89 0.52 -14.62
C LEU A 119 11.50 0.89 -16.07
N ASN A 120 11.80 2.09 -16.57
CA ASN A 120 11.50 2.45 -17.96
C ASN A 120 12.32 1.57 -18.95
N PRO A 121 11.71 1.06 -20.06
CA PRO A 121 12.38 0.11 -20.96
C PRO A 121 13.62 0.70 -21.64
N PHE A 122 13.64 1.99 -21.94
CA PHE A 122 14.80 2.65 -22.56
C PHE A 122 15.88 2.98 -21.53
N SER A 123 15.52 3.41 -20.32
CA SER A 123 16.49 3.56 -19.21
C SER A 123 17.15 2.23 -18.89
N PHE A 124 16.37 1.15 -18.85
CA PHE A 124 16.89 -0.21 -18.70
C PHE A 124 17.92 -0.57 -19.78
N LEU A 125 17.60 -0.34 -21.07
CA LEU A 125 18.53 -0.63 -22.17
C LEU A 125 19.82 0.17 -22.04
N LYS A 126 19.74 1.48 -21.77
CA LYS A 126 20.93 2.32 -21.56
C LYS A 126 21.73 1.87 -20.33
N GLY A 127 21.06 1.47 -19.26
CA GLY A 127 21.71 0.88 -18.10
C GLY A 127 22.42 -0.43 -18.42
N ALA A 128 21.79 -1.32 -19.20
CA ALA A 128 22.40 -2.56 -19.64
C ALA A 128 23.64 -2.35 -20.54
N MET A 129 23.63 -1.32 -21.40
CA MET A 129 24.80 -0.93 -22.21
C MET A 129 25.93 -0.37 -21.37
N ALA A 130 25.62 0.39 -20.33
CA ALA A 130 26.62 1.10 -19.51
C ALA A 130 27.21 0.24 -18.38
N ASN A 131 26.59 -0.89 -18.05
CA ASN A 131 27.01 -1.76 -16.97
C ASN A 131 27.28 -3.17 -17.51
N SER A 132 28.10 -3.95 -16.83
CA SER A 132 28.43 -5.34 -17.22
C SER A 132 27.19 -6.24 -17.16
N ALA A 133 26.31 -6.13 -18.15
CA ALA A 133 25.09 -6.90 -18.22
C ALA A 133 25.36 -8.38 -18.52
N THR A 134 24.55 -9.25 -17.96
CA THR A 134 24.50 -10.69 -18.25
C THR A 134 23.17 -11.05 -18.87
N VAL A 135 23.12 -12.16 -19.61
CA VAL A 135 21.88 -12.66 -20.19
C VAL A 135 21.68 -14.14 -19.86
N ARG A 136 20.46 -14.51 -19.57
CA ARG A 136 20.02 -15.91 -19.48
C ARG A 136 18.68 -16.08 -20.20
N VAL A 137 18.40 -17.32 -20.61
CA VAL A 137 17.08 -17.67 -21.16
C VAL A 137 16.21 -18.15 -20.01
N GLU A 138 14.98 -17.67 -19.94
CA GLU A 138 13.99 -18.04 -18.93
C GLU A 138 12.62 -18.23 -19.60
N THR A 139 11.86 -19.23 -19.16
CA THR A 139 10.48 -19.45 -19.61
C THR A 139 9.52 -19.06 -18.49
N VAL A 140 8.67 -18.08 -18.74
CA VAL A 140 7.68 -17.58 -17.78
C VAL A 140 6.29 -17.67 -18.40
N GLY A 141 5.37 -18.40 -17.75
CA GLY A 141 4.01 -18.59 -18.26
C GLY A 141 3.95 -19.20 -19.68
N GLY A 142 4.92 -20.08 -20.01
CA GLY A 142 5.03 -20.71 -21.33
C GLY A 142 5.74 -19.85 -22.39
N THR A 143 6.05 -18.60 -22.11
CA THR A 143 6.77 -17.69 -23.02
C THR A 143 8.26 -17.68 -22.69
N LYS A 144 9.10 -17.81 -23.73
CA LYS A 144 10.56 -17.78 -23.61
C LYS A 144 11.07 -16.34 -23.72
N TYR A 145 11.90 -15.94 -22.75
CA TYR A 145 12.51 -14.62 -22.70
C TYR A 145 14.05 -14.70 -22.66
N SER A 146 14.71 -13.74 -23.29
CA SER A 146 16.08 -13.38 -22.95
C SER A 146 16.04 -12.41 -21.79
N VAL A 147 16.49 -12.84 -20.60
CA VAL A 147 16.50 -11.99 -19.40
C VAL A 147 17.87 -11.38 -19.23
N VAL A 148 17.96 -10.08 -19.55
CA VAL A 148 19.18 -9.29 -19.37
C VAL A 148 19.17 -8.66 -17.98
N THR A 149 20.30 -8.78 -17.29
CA THR A 149 20.44 -8.30 -15.90
C THR A 149 21.73 -7.52 -15.72
N PHE A 150 21.66 -6.39 -15.03
CA PHE A 150 22.81 -5.64 -14.55
C PHE A 150 22.61 -5.19 -13.11
N THR A 151 23.67 -4.72 -12.47
CA THR A 151 23.65 -4.25 -11.07
C THR A 151 24.16 -2.82 -10.99
N LEU A 152 23.44 -1.98 -10.28
CA LEU A 152 23.79 -0.60 -9.98
C LEU A 152 24.33 -0.49 -8.55
N GLN A 153 25.35 0.37 -8.37
CA GLN A 153 25.95 0.63 -7.06
C GLN A 153 26.38 -0.66 -6.32
N ASN A 154 26.73 -1.72 -7.05
CA ASN A 154 27.04 -3.06 -6.53
C ASN A 154 25.95 -3.66 -5.61
N LYS A 155 24.73 -3.17 -5.68
CA LYS A 155 23.64 -3.52 -4.76
C LYS A 155 22.30 -3.77 -5.47
N TYR A 156 21.91 -2.88 -6.36
CA TYR A 156 20.57 -2.86 -6.92
C TYR A 156 20.52 -3.57 -8.26
N ARG A 157 19.92 -4.74 -8.28
CA ARG A 157 19.76 -5.56 -9.48
C ARG A 157 18.56 -5.07 -10.29
N VAL A 158 18.77 -4.85 -11.59
CA VAL A 158 17.72 -4.55 -12.57
C VAL A 158 17.70 -5.65 -13.62
N ALA A 159 16.53 -6.22 -13.92
CA ALA A 159 16.37 -7.29 -14.89
C ALA A 159 15.26 -6.96 -15.89
N GLY A 160 15.56 -7.05 -17.19
CA GLY A 160 14.60 -6.85 -18.27
C GLY A 160 14.33 -8.14 -19.02
N PHE A 161 13.06 -8.39 -19.31
CA PHE A 161 12.54 -9.56 -20.03
C PHE A 161 12.27 -9.16 -21.47
N ILE A 162 13.02 -9.75 -22.38
CA ILE A 162 13.03 -9.45 -23.81
C ILE A 162 12.40 -10.62 -24.55
N ASN A 163 11.36 -10.35 -25.34
CA ASN A 163 10.67 -11.34 -26.13
C ASN A 163 11.42 -11.70 -27.45
N ASP A 164 10.88 -12.62 -28.21
CA ASP A 164 11.42 -13.09 -29.50
C ASP A 164 11.43 -12.03 -30.61
N ARG A 165 10.65 -10.92 -30.44
CA ARG A 165 10.65 -9.76 -31.35
C ARG A 165 11.61 -8.67 -30.94
N ASN A 166 12.52 -8.93 -30.00
CA ASN A 166 13.44 -7.98 -29.41
C ASN A 166 12.74 -6.77 -28.77
N MET A 167 11.58 -6.96 -28.14
CA MET A 167 10.88 -5.96 -27.36
C MET A 167 11.04 -6.23 -25.87
N VAL A 168 11.25 -5.21 -25.08
CA VAL A 168 11.24 -5.29 -23.61
C VAL A 168 9.79 -5.39 -23.15
N GLU A 169 9.37 -6.53 -22.62
CA GLU A 169 8.00 -6.71 -22.12
C GLU A 169 7.87 -6.47 -20.62
N LYS A 170 8.96 -6.59 -19.89
CA LYS A 170 8.96 -6.34 -18.44
C LYS A 170 10.33 -5.89 -17.99
N VAL A 171 10.37 -4.96 -17.03
CA VAL A 171 11.56 -4.64 -16.24
C VAL A 171 11.21 -4.80 -14.77
N GLN A 172 12.12 -5.35 -13.98
CA GLN A 172 11.93 -5.55 -12.54
C GLN A 172 13.19 -5.22 -11.75
N THR A 173 12.97 -4.77 -10.53
CA THR A 173 14.00 -4.54 -9.53
C THR A 173 13.42 -4.73 -8.13
N TRP A 174 14.24 -4.57 -7.10
CA TRP A 174 13.81 -4.65 -5.70
C TRP A 174 14.06 -3.32 -5.01
N ILE A 175 13.14 -2.96 -4.15
CA ILE A 175 13.23 -1.76 -3.30
C ILE A 175 13.06 -2.15 -1.85
N ASP A 176 13.69 -1.41 -0.96
CA ASP A 176 13.48 -1.55 0.47
C ASP A 176 12.14 -0.90 0.85
N ASN A 177 11.31 -1.65 1.56
CA ASN A 177 10.04 -1.17 2.09
C ASN A 177 10.00 -1.42 3.60
N ASP A 178 9.69 -0.40 4.40
CA ASP A 178 9.72 -0.48 5.86
C ASP A 178 8.82 -1.58 6.44
N VAL A 179 7.75 -1.96 5.75
CA VAL A 179 6.83 -3.03 6.16
C VAL A 179 7.17 -4.36 5.50
N LEU A 180 7.26 -4.38 4.16
CA LEU A 180 7.35 -5.61 3.36
C LEU A 180 8.79 -6.10 3.11
N GLY A 181 9.81 -5.35 3.52
CA GLY A 181 11.21 -5.73 3.28
C GLY A 181 11.66 -5.53 1.83
N ASP A 182 12.42 -6.49 1.30
CA ASP A 182 12.88 -6.47 -0.08
C ASP A 182 11.70 -6.67 -1.04
N MET A 183 11.03 -5.59 -1.39
CA MET A 183 9.80 -5.59 -2.16
C MET A 183 10.10 -5.56 -3.66
N LEU A 184 9.50 -6.50 -4.41
CA LEU A 184 9.58 -6.51 -5.87
C LEU A 184 8.81 -5.34 -6.45
N ALA A 185 9.49 -4.55 -7.30
CA ALA A 185 8.91 -3.52 -8.16
C ALA A 185 9.11 -3.93 -9.62
N GLU A 186 8.05 -3.91 -10.41
CA GLU A 186 8.11 -4.29 -11.82
C GLU A 186 7.23 -3.39 -12.68
N ALA A 187 7.62 -3.21 -13.94
CA ALA A 187 6.79 -2.56 -14.95
C ALA A 187 6.67 -3.48 -16.17
N SER A 188 5.45 -3.66 -16.65
CA SER A 188 5.13 -4.43 -17.85
C SER A 188 4.70 -3.52 -18.98
N TYR A 189 5.13 -3.86 -20.20
CA TYR A 189 4.99 -3.07 -21.40
C TYR A 189 4.31 -3.87 -22.50
N SER A 190 3.27 -3.32 -23.09
CA SER A 190 2.56 -3.97 -24.21
C SER A 190 2.01 -2.96 -25.19
N VAL A 191 1.45 -3.47 -26.31
CA VAL A 191 0.84 -2.66 -27.37
C VAL A 191 1.81 -1.60 -27.89
N TYR A 192 2.99 -2.05 -28.35
CA TYR A 192 4.00 -1.19 -28.93
C TYR A 192 3.50 -0.53 -30.22
N LYS A 193 3.78 0.76 -30.38
CA LYS A 193 3.52 1.56 -31.59
C LYS A 193 4.73 2.36 -31.99
N ASP A 194 4.85 2.65 -33.27
CA ASP A 194 5.89 3.53 -33.78
C ASP A 194 5.55 5.01 -33.53
N PHE A 195 6.52 5.72 -32.95
CA PHE A 195 6.46 7.15 -32.73
C PHE A 195 7.75 7.78 -33.33
N GLY A 196 7.75 7.96 -34.65
CA GLY A 196 8.88 8.56 -35.34
C GLY A 196 10.15 7.71 -35.31
N GLY A 197 10.04 6.40 -35.51
CA GLY A 197 11.13 5.43 -35.50
C GLY A 197 11.45 4.85 -34.12
N VAL A 198 10.72 5.26 -33.08
CA VAL A 198 10.84 4.69 -31.73
C VAL A 198 9.62 3.84 -31.42
N GLN A 199 9.84 2.54 -31.15
CA GLN A 199 8.80 1.63 -30.71
C GLN A 199 8.50 1.86 -29.23
N PHE A 200 7.40 2.56 -28.91
CA PHE A 200 7.02 2.88 -27.53
C PHE A 200 5.78 2.12 -27.09
N PRO A 201 5.72 1.57 -25.85
CA PRO A 201 4.55 0.87 -25.35
C PRO A 201 3.41 1.84 -25.09
N THR A 202 2.20 1.49 -25.56
CA THR A 202 0.99 2.30 -25.27
C THR A 202 0.22 1.78 -24.06
N MET A 203 0.61 0.64 -23.48
CA MET A 203 0.10 0.16 -22.21
C MET A 203 1.28 -0.08 -21.26
N ILE A 204 1.27 0.60 -20.13
CA ILE A 204 2.27 0.49 -19.06
C ILE A 204 1.54 0.08 -17.79
N ILE A 205 2.01 -0.98 -17.12
CA ILE A 205 1.48 -1.43 -15.83
C ILE A 205 2.65 -1.59 -14.87
N GLU A 206 2.73 -0.71 -13.88
CA GLU A 206 3.68 -0.85 -12.78
C GLU A 206 3.03 -1.58 -11.61
N LYS A 207 3.80 -2.49 -11.00
CA LYS A 207 3.37 -3.25 -9.82
C LYS A 207 4.43 -3.17 -8.73
N GLN A 208 3.97 -3.18 -7.49
CA GLN A 208 4.81 -3.37 -6.31
C GLN A 208 4.18 -4.48 -5.46
N ALA A 209 5.01 -5.37 -4.91
CA ALA A 209 4.55 -6.55 -4.18
C ALA A 209 3.47 -7.38 -4.92
N GLY A 210 3.46 -7.34 -6.26
CA GLY A 210 2.48 -8.03 -7.11
C GLY A 210 1.19 -7.24 -7.39
N PHE A 211 0.93 -6.14 -6.70
CA PHE A 211 -0.27 -5.30 -6.90
C PHE A 211 -0.01 -4.16 -7.89
N PRO A 212 -0.94 -3.87 -8.83
CA PRO A 212 -0.84 -2.70 -9.70
C PRO A 212 -0.82 -1.40 -8.88
N VAL A 213 0.21 -0.57 -9.10
CA VAL A 213 0.35 0.76 -8.47
C VAL A 213 0.18 1.90 -9.44
N LEU A 214 0.44 1.66 -10.72
CA LEU A 214 0.21 2.62 -11.79
C LEU A 214 -0.17 1.87 -13.06
N ILE A 215 -1.23 2.30 -13.72
CA ILE A 215 -1.61 1.85 -15.06
C ILE A 215 -1.71 3.10 -15.93
N VAL A 216 -1.00 3.11 -17.06
CA VAL A 216 -1.04 4.22 -18.02
C VAL A 216 -1.38 3.70 -19.42
N SER A 217 -2.47 4.21 -19.97
CA SER A 217 -2.77 4.12 -21.39
C SER A 217 -2.19 5.34 -22.10
N VAL A 218 -1.06 5.15 -22.80
CA VAL A 218 -0.33 6.22 -23.47
C VAL A 218 -1.03 6.63 -24.75
N SER A 219 -1.34 7.91 -24.87
CA SER A 219 -1.98 8.50 -26.05
C SER A 219 -0.98 9.16 -27.00
N SER A 220 0.16 9.63 -26.47
CA SER A 220 1.22 10.25 -27.29
C SER A 220 2.60 9.99 -26.70
N ALA A 221 3.61 9.86 -27.58
CA ALA A 221 5.02 9.85 -27.21
C ALA A 221 5.80 10.72 -28.19
N LYS A 222 6.73 11.51 -27.70
CA LYS A 222 7.57 12.44 -28.46
C LYS A 222 9.05 12.13 -28.18
N PRO A 223 9.68 11.28 -29.00
CA PRO A 223 11.11 11.03 -28.92
C PRO A 223 11.91 12.31 -29.15
N ASN A 224 13.00 12.47 -28.44
CA ASN A 224 13.91 13.60 -28.52
C ASN A 224 13.24 14.98 -28.34
N ALA A 225 12.10 15.01 -27.59
CA ALA A 225 11.48 16.26 -27.17
C ALA A 225 12.44 17.11 -26.34
N ALA A 226 12.34 18.43 -26.47
CA ALA A 226 13.02 19.32 -25.53
C ALA A 226 12.38 19.16 -24.15
N VAL A 227 13.15 18.73 -23.18
CA VAL A 227 12.70 18.54 -21.79
C VAL A 227 13.53 19.45 -20.87
N ASN A 228 12.89 19.94 -19.81
CA ASN A 228 13.55 20.72 -18.77
C ASN A 228 13.15 20.17 -17.39
N ILE A 229 13.96 19.26 -16.87
CA ILE A 229 13.67 18.56 -15.61
C ILE A 229 14.38 19.30 -14.47
N GLN A 230 13.76 20.38 -14.04
CA GLN A 230 14.23 21.23 -12.93
C GLN A 230 13.17 21.22 -11.83
N PRO A 231 13.44 20.61 -10.66
CA PRO A 231 12.53 20.74 -9.51
C PRO A 231 12.51 22.20 -9.04
N PRO A 232 11.39 22.66 -8.45
CA PRO A 232 11.35 23.95 -7.79
C PRO A 232 12.47 24.07 -6.76
N GLN A 233 13.12 25.22 -6.66
CA GLN A 233 14.29 25.44 -5.78
C GLN A 233 14.00 25.07 -4.32
N THR A 234 12.76 25.33 -3.87
CA THR A 234 12.28 24.93 -2.54
C THR A 234 12.24 23.42 -2.29
N THR A 235 12.25 22.59 -3.35
CA THR A 235 12.23 21.14 -3.26
C THR A 235 13.62 20.54 -3.45
N ALA A 236 14.49 21.19 -4.23
CA ALA A 236 15.83 20.72 -4.52
C ALA A 236 16.79 20.84 -3.33
N ASP A 237 16.61 21.86 -2.50
CA ASP A 237 17.47 22.19 -1.36
C ASP A 237 16.94 21.69 -0.01
N ALA A 238 15.74 21.10 0.03
CA ALA A 238 15.14 20.57 1.23
C ALA A 238 15.82 19.23 1.62
N ALA A 239 16.84 19.31 2.47
CA ALA A 239 17.28 18.13 3.21
C ALA A 239 16.08 17.53 3.95
N SER A 240 15.93 16.20 3.92
CA SER A 240 14.90 15.55 4.73
C SER A 240 15.02 16.03 6.19
N PRO A 241 13.96 16.55 6.81
CA PRO A 241 14.03 17.04 8.18
C PRO A 241 14.58 15.94 9.08
N ALA A 242 15.47 16.31 10.00
CA ALA A 242 15.96 15.37 11.00
C ALA A 242 14.76 14.82 11.79
N VAL A 243 14.75 13.51 12.02
CA VAL A 243 13.71 12.88 12.83
C VAL A 243 13.76 13.47 14.24
N SER A 244 12.68 14.10 14.66
CA SER A 244 12.54 14.68 15.99
C SER A 244 11.28 14.18 16.68
N VAL A 245 11.34 14.06 18.01
CA VAL A 245 10.19 13.74 18.85
C VAL A 245 10.04 14.86 19.87
N GLN A 246 8.87 15.48 19.87
CA GLN A 246 8.47 16.48 20.87
C GLN A 246 7.49 15.80 21.83
N SER A 247 7.84 15.71 23.10
CA SER A 247 6.97 15.12 24.13
C SER A 247 6.14 16.19 24.80
N GLU A 248 4.87 15.89 25.00
CA GLU A 248 3.92 16.68 25.78
C GLU A 248 3.30 15.78 26.86
N LYS A 249 3.44 16.18 28.14
CA LYS A 249 2.80 15.48 29.25
C LYS A 249 1.30 15.82 29.26
N ILE A 250 0.46 14.84 28.98
CA ILE A 250 -1.00 15.01 28.96
C ILE A 250 -1.58 14.92 30.38
N THR A 251 -1.12 13.92 31.13
CA THR A 251 -1.38 13.72 32.56
C THR A 251 -0.25 12.87 33.15
N ASP A 252 -0.33 12.53 34.43
CA ASP A 252 0.69 11.69 35.07
C ASP A 252 0.79 10.32 34.38
N GLY A 253 2.00 10.00 33.90
CA GLY A 253 2.31 8.76 33.21
C GLY A 253 1.71 8.63 31.80
N VAL A 254 1.16 9.69 31.20
CA VAL A 254 0.67 9.70 29.80
C VAL A 254 1.33 10.82 29.02
N PHE A 255 2.08 10.46 27.98
CA PHE A 255 2.88 11.37 27.18
C PHE A 255 2.51 11.26 25.70
N TYR A 256 2.22 12.40 25.07
CA TYR A 256 1.98 12.51 23.65
C TYR A 256 3.28 12.83 22.93
N LEU A 257 3.71 11.97 22.01
CA LEU A 257 5.02 12.00 21.35
C LEU A 257 4.84 12.46 19.91
N LYS A 258 4.88 13.77 19.70
CA LYS A 258 4.66 14.40 18.40
C LYS A 258 5.89 14.31 17.52
N GLY A 259 5.68 14.15 16.20
CA GLY A 259 6.78 14.21 15.24
C GLY A 259 6.29 14.06 13.81
N GLY A 260 6.60 15.06 12.98
CA GLY A 260 6.14 15.10 11.60
C GLY A 260 4.62 15.04 11.51
N THR A 261 4.12 14.15 10.67
CA THR A 261 2.67 13.96 10.43
C THR A 261 2.05 12.84 11.28
N HIS A 262 2.87 12.00 11.94
CA HIS A 262 2.43 10.84 12.70
C HIS A 262 2.96 10.90 14.13
N HIS A 263 2.08 10.67 15.09
CA HIS A 263 2.38 10.75 16.51
C HIS A 263 2.31 9.37 17.16
N SER A 264 2.82 9.30 18.38
CA SER A 264 2.71 8.11 19.24
C SER A 264 2.28 8.55 20.65
N VAL A 265 1.79 7.63 21.46
CA VAL A 265 1.49 7.89 22.88
C VAL A 265 2.25 6.90 23.73
N ALA A 266 2.96 7.38 24.75
CA ALA A 266 3.58 6.54 25.77
C ALA A 266 2.74 6.56 27.04
N ILE A 267 2.50 5.38 27.60
CA ILE A 267 1.69 5.18 28.79
C ILE A 267 2.51 4.40 29.81
N GLU A 268 2.69 4.98 30.98
CA GLU A 268 3.42 4.37 32.09
C GLU A 268 2.49 3.48 32.90
N PHE A 269 2.90 2.24 33.12
CA PHE A 269 2.31 1.26 34.03
C PHE A 269 3.24 1.03 35.25
N ALA A 270 2.84 0.23 36.23
CA ALA A 270 3.61 0.04 37.45
C ALA A 270 5.04 -0.46 37.18
N ASP A 271 5.21 -1.47 36.31
CA ASP A 271 6.49 -2.15 36.05
C ASP A 271 6.94 -2.09 34.57
N HIS A 272 6.17 -1.45 33.68
CA HIS A 272 6.46 -1.35 32.26
C HIS A 272 5.85 -0.10 31.63
N SER A 273 6.12 0.09 30.35
CA SER A 273 5.42 1.07 29.51
C SER A 273 4.74 0.40 28.34
N VAL A 274 3.68 1.06 27.85
CA VAL A 274 2.97 0.74 26.61
C VAL A 274 3.15 1.91 25.67
N VAL A 275 3.47 1.63 24.42
CA VAL A 275 3.50 2.64 23.35
C VAL A 275 2.36 2.35 22.40
N ILE A 276 1.61 3.38 22.03
CA ILE A 276 0.61 3.32 20.97
C ILE A 276 1.21 3.95 19.74
N GLU A 277 1.25 3.20 18.65
CA GLU A 277 1.72 3.45 17.31
C GLU A 277 3.25 3.49 17.14
N GLY A 278 3.69 2.68 16.14
CA GLY A 278 5.06 2.66 15.64
C GLY A 278 5.12 3.09 14.17
N PRO A 279 4.91 4.39 13.89
CA PRO A 279 4.69 4.88 12.55
C PRO A 279 5.98 4.98 11.73
N GLN A 280 5.79 5.10 10.40
CA GLN A 280 6.76 5.44 9.38
C GLN A 280 7.89 4.41 9.21
N ASN A 281 8.96 4.45 10.02
CA ASN A 281 10.18 3.68 9.82
C ASN A 281 10.98 3.44 11.10
N GLU A 282 12.11 2.73 10.95
CA GLU A 282 13.04 2.43 12.05
C GLU A 282 13.56 3.69 12.75
N GLN A 283 13.97 4.72 11.98
CA GLN A 283 14.56 5.94 12.56
C GLN A 283 13.55 6.67 13.46
N ARG A 284 12.28 6.77 13.02
CA ARG A 284 11.20 7.35 13.83
C ARG A 284 10.97 6.56 15.10
N SER A 285 10.93 5.23 15.01
CA SER A 285 10.72 4.36 16.17
C SER A 285 11.88 4.42 17.16
N LEU A 286 13.13 4.48 16.68
CA LEU A 286 14.28 4.65 17.56
C LEU A 286 14.23 5.97 18.35
N ALA A 287 13.83 7.06 17.70
CA ALA A 287 13.66 8.35 18.35
C ALA A 287 12.53 8.31 19.41
N VAL A 288 11.39 7.66 19.11
CA VAL A 288 10.29 7.46 20.07
C VAL A 288 10.75 6.60 21.24
N ILE A 289 11.41 5.46 21.00
CA ILE A 289 11.93 4.57 22.05
C ILE A 289 12.90 5.31 22.99
N ALA A 290 13.81 6.10 22.42
CA ALA A 290 14.76 6.90 23.21
C ALA A 290 14.01 7.90 24.11
N GLU A 291 12.99 8.59 23.58
CA GLU A 291 12.20 9.54 24.35
C GLU A 291 11.35 8.86 25.43
N VAL A 292 10.75 7.69 25.14
CA VAL A 292 10.02 6.89 26.13
C VAL A 292 10.92 6.49 27.28
N LYS A 293 12.14 5.99 27.01
CA LYS A 293 13.12 5.63 28.05
C LYS A 293 13.58 6.82 28.89
N ARG A 294 13.61 8.01 28.31
CA ARG A 294 13.90 9.26 29.04
C ARG A 294 12.77 9.68 29.96
N LEU A 295 11.52 9.57 29.49
CA LEU A 295 10.31 9.98 30.23
C LEU A 295 9.91 8.96 31.30
N ILE A 296 10.09 7.67 31.02
CA ILE A 296 9.69 6.54 31.85
C ILE A 296 10.93 5.67 32.10
N PRO A 297 11.87 6.15 32.93
CA PRO A 297 13.13 5.44 33.16
C PRO A 297 12.90 4.13 33.91
N ASN A 298 13.79 3.15 33.67
CA ASN A 298 13.85 1.86 34.34
C ASN A 298 12.63 0.94 34.12
N LYS A 299 11.75 1.25 33.17
CA LYS A 299 10.63 0.40 32.78
C LYS A 299 10.76 -0.02 31.32
N PRO A 300 10.70 -1.34 31.02
CA PRO A 300 10.76 -1.79 29.62
C PRO A 300 9.49 -1.40 28.87
N ILE A 301 9.62 -1.19 27.56
CA ILE A 301 8.46 -1.12 26.65
C ILE A 301 7.97 -2.55 26.47
N ARG A 302 6.90 -2.93 27.18
CA ARG A 302 6.34 -4.30 27.12
C ARG A 302 5.44 -4.51 25.94
N TYR A 303 4.64 -3.50 25.58
CA TYR A 303 3.68 -3.57 24.50
C TYR A 303 3.85 -2.39 23.54
N LEU A 304 3.77 -2.70 22.26
CA LEU A 304 3.43 -1.73 21.23
C LEU A 304 2.03 -2.06 20.71
N VAL A 305 1.09 -1.14 20.86
CA VAL A 305 -0.24 -1.22 20.26
C VAL A 305 -0.17 -0.58 18.88
N ASN A 306 -0.48 -1.35 17.85
CA ASN A 306 -0.65 -0.84 16.50
C ASN A 306 -2.15 -0.68 16.21
N THR A 307 -2.56 0.52 15.84
CA THR A 307 -3.97 0.85 15.62
C THR A 307 -4.53 0.15 14.39
N HIS A 308 -3.77 0.10 13.27
CA HIS A 308 -4.16 -0.58 12.05
C HIS A 308 -2.94 -0.87 11.16
N HIS A 309 -3.15 -1.58 10.03
CA HIS A 309 -2.05 -2.15 9.26
C HIS A 309 -1.47 -1.25 8.18
N HIS A 310 -1.98 -0.04 7.96
CA HIS A 310 -1.44 0.86 6.94
C HIS A 310 0.06 1.08 7.13
N PHE A 311 0.79 1.23 6.01
CA PHE A 311 2.25 1.21 6.04
C PHE A 311 2.85 2.38 6.80
N ASP A 312 2.22 3.52 6.77
CA ASP A 312 2.62 4.72 7.51
C ASP A 312 2.39 4.60 9.02
N HIS A 313 1.54 3.65 9.48
CA HIS A 313 1.30 3.31 10.88
C HIS A 313 2.08 2.07 11.36
N SER A 314 2.60 1.29 10.44
CA SER A 314 3.23 0.00 10.76
C SER A 314 4.71 -0.12 10.38
N GLY A 315 5.27 0.87 9.67
CA GLY A 315 6.64 0.80 9.18
C GLY A 315 7.72 0.72 10.28
N GLY A 316 7.40 1.15 11.49
CA GLY A 316 8.32 1.09 12.63
C GLY A 316 8.17 -0.11 13.55
N LEU A 317 7.18 -0.99 13.36
CA LEU A 317 6.86 -2.10 14.29
C LEU A 317 8.04 -3.04 14.52
N ARG A 318 8.83 -3.32 13.50
CA ARG A 318 10.01 -4.20 13.59
C ARG A 318 11.04 -3.72 14.59
N THR A 319 11.19 -2.40 14.76
CA THR A 319 12.08 -1.80 15.75
C THR A 319 11.65 -2.12 17.17
N TYR A 320 10.33 -2.15 17.43
CA TYR A 320 9.80 -2.52 18.74
C TYR A 320 9.90 -4.02 18.99
N VAL A 321 9.81 -4.86 17.97
CA VAL A 321 10.13 -6.30 18.09
C VAL A 321 11.59 -6.48 18.50
N ASP A 322 12.52 -5.73 17.90
CA ASP A 322 13.93 -5.74 18.31
C ASP A 322 14.13 -5.20 19.72
N GLU A 323 13.38 -4.21 20.14
CA GLU A 323 13.39 -3.71 21.53
C GLU A 323 12.89 -4.78 22.53
N GLY A 324 12.12 -5.77 22.08
CA GLY A 324 11.58 -6.87 22.89
C GLY A 324 10.10 -6.70 23.25
N ALA A 325 9.44 -5.70 22.69
CA ALA A 325 8.01 -5.48 22.90
C ALA A 325 7.14 -6.53 22.22
N THR A 326 6.00 -6.83 22.83
CA THR A 326 4.91 -7.59 22.21
C THR A 326 4.07 -6.64 21.36
N ILE A 327 3.82 -6.98 20.11
CA ILE A 327 2.94 -6.23 19.22
C ILE A 327 1.48 -6.61 19.51
N VAL A 328 0.66 -5.64 19.86
CA VAL A 328 -0.78 -5.81 20.06
C VAL A 328 -1.52 -5.17 18.90
N THR A 329 -2.31 -5.93 18.17
CA THR A 329 -3.03 -5.46 16.98
C THR A 329 -4.36 -6.20 16.81
N GLN A 330 -5.24 -5.72 15.93
CA GLN A 330 -6.48 -6.42 15.61
C GLN A 330 -6.18 -7.78 14.93
N GLU A 331 -7.02 -8.79 15.21
CA GLU A 331 -6.73 -10.18 14.80
C GLU A 331 -6.59 -10.38 13.29
N ILE A 332 -7.28 -9.57 12.47
CA ILE A 332 -7.19 -9.61 11.00
C ILE A 332 -5.77 -9.32 10.50
N ASN A 333 -4.98 -8.57 11.26
CA ASN A 333 -3.64 -8.15 10.90
C ASN A 333 -2.56 -9.20 11.22
N LYS A 334 -2.88 -10.22 12.04
CA LYS A 334 -1.88 -11.17 12.55
C LYS A 334 -1.09 -11.86 11.45
N ALA A 335 -1.80 -12.50 10.51
CA ALA A 335 -1.15 -13.23 9.42
C ALA A 335 -0.32 -12.33 8.49
N PHE A 336 -0.73 -11.08 8.32
CA PHE A 336 0.02 -10.07 7.59
C PHE A 336 1.33 -9.74 8.29
N TYR A 337 1.31 -9.46 9.60
CA TYR A 337 2.51 -9.13 10.36
C TYR A 337 3.46 -10.32 10.52
N GLU A 338 2.97 -11.55 10.66
CA GLU A 338 3.81 -12.75 10.66
C GLU A 338 4.65 -12.82 9.38
N LYS A 339 4.06 -12.54 8.21
CA LYS A 339 4.78 -12.47 6.93
C LYS A 339 5.73 -11.27 6.86
N ALA A 340 5.28 -10.09 7.28
CA ALA A 340 6.06 -8.86 7.24
C ALA A 340 7.32 -8.96 8.14
N PHE A 341 7.21 -9.56 9.33
CA PHE A 341 8.34 -9.75 10.23
C PHE A 341 9.33 -10.81 9.72
N ALA A 342 8.87 -11.80 8.98
CA ALA A 342 9.70 -12.82 8.34
C ALA A 342 10.29 -12.39 6.98
N ALA A 343 9.90 -11.23 6.46
CA ALA A 343 10.34 -10.77 5.15
C ALA A 343 11.86 -10.54 5.08
N SER A 344 12.45 -10.87 3.92
CA SER A 344 13.87 -10.64 3.64
C SER A 344 14.18 -9.13 3.62
N ARG A 345 15.35 -8.76 4.16
CA ARG A 345 15.86 -7.38 4.18
C ARG A 345 17.35 -7.37 3.85
N THR A 346 17.67 -7.78 2.64
CA THR A 346 19.06 -7.81 2.16
C THR A 346 19.51 -6.48 1.61
N LEU A 347 18.57 -5.68 1.08
CA LEU A 347 18.86 -4.35 0.56
C LEU A 347 19.21 -3.36 1.68
N ASN A 348 18.49 -3.40 2.79
CA ASN A 348 18.73 -2.53 3.92
C ASN A 348 18.38 -3.25 5.23
N PRO A 349 19.31 -4.06 5.78
CA PRO A 349 19.07 -4.83 6.99
C PRO A 349 18.81 -3.92 8.19
N ASP A 350 17.56 -3.93 8.68
CA ASP A 350 17.16 -3.24 9.90
C ASP A 350 17.68 -3.97 11.16
N ARG A 351 17.46 -3.40 12.34
CA ARG A 351 17.89 -3.98 13.63
C ARG A 351 17.31 -5.36 13.88
N LEU A 352 16.04 -5.58 13.52
CA LEU A 352 15.42 -6.90 13.69
C LEU A 352 16.03 -7.96 12.76
N ALA A 353 16.36 -7.61 11.52
CA ALA A 353 17.08 -8.50 10.61
C ALA A 353 18.47 -8.87 11.12
N GLN A 354 19.15 -7.94 11.81
CA GLN A 354 20.46 -8.15 12.42
C GLN A 354 20.36 -9.00 13.70
N SER A 355 19.43 -8.69 14.62
CA SER A 355 19.26 -9.38 15.90
C SER A 355 18.55 -10.73 15.78
N ARG A 356 17.75 -10.92 14.73
CA ARG A 356 16.95 -12.14 14.46
C ARG A 356 16.01 -12.52 15.61
N LYS A 357 15.54 -11.56 16.39
CA LYS A 357 14.55 -11.81 17.44
C LYS A 357 13.21 -12.22 16.83
N THR A 358 12.51 -13.09 17.55
CA THR A 358 11.18 -13.54 17.12
C THR A 358 10.11 -12.58 17.62
N ALA A 359 9.21 -12.15 16.73
CA ALA A 359 8.09 -11.31 17.11
C ALA A 359 7.08 -12.06 17.98
N LYS A 360 6.58 -11.37 19.01
CA LYS A 360 5.43 -11.79 19.79
C LYS A 360 4.24 -10.94 19.38
N ILE A 361 3.14 -11.57 19.00
CA ILE A 361 1.93 -10.89 18.56
C ILE A 361 0.77 -11.33 19.43
N GLU A 362 0.11 -10.38 20.07
CA GLU A 362 -1.16 -10.56 20.76
C GLU A 362 -2.27 -9.88 19.95
N THR A 363 -3.43 -10.51 19.89
CA THR A 363 -4.54 -10.00 19.08
C THR A 363 -5.67 -9.45 19.92
N VAL A 364 -6.39 -8.52 19.31
CA VAL A 364 -7.65 -7.95 19.78
C VAL A 364 -8.73 -8.39 18.80
N ALA A 365 -9.76 -9.11 19.29
CA ALA A 365 -10.95 -9.39 18.48
C ALA A 365 -11.86 -8.14 18.46
N GLU A 366 -12.68 -7.96 19.48
CA GLU A 366 -13.51 -6.75 19.62
C GLU A 366 -13.01 -5.83 20.74
N LYS A 367 -12.55 -6.41 21.83
CA LYS A 367 -12.00 -5.69 22.99
C LYS A 367 -10.85 -6.46 23.63
N LYS A 368 -9.86 -5.73 24.09
CA LYS A 368 -8.77 -6.22 24.95
C LYS A 368 -8.51 -5.21 26.06
N VAL A 369 -8.21 -5.69 27.25
CA VAL A 369 -7.83 -4.85 28.39
C VAL A 369 -6.41 -5.19 28.80
N LEU A 370 -5.56 -4.18 28.88
CA LEU A 370 -4.24 -4.24 29.49
C LEU A 370 -4.34 -3.51 30.83
N SER A 371 -4.03 -4.20 31.93
CA SER A 371 -4.13 -3.60 33.27
C SER A 371 -3.07 -4.22 34.19
N ASP A 372 -2.55 -3.41 35.10
CA ASP A 372 -1.65 -3.81 36.17
C ASP A 372 -2.26 -3.62 37.57
N GLY A 373 -3.57 -3.33 37.63
CA GLY A 373 -4.30 -2.99 38.85
C GLY A 373 -4.24 -1.52 39.24
N THR A 374 -3.27 -0.74 38.72
CA THR A 374 -3.16 0.71 38.97
C THR A 374 -3.65 1.53 37.80
N ARG A 375 -3.39 1.08 36.58
CA ARG A 375 -3.86 1.71 35.34
C ARG A 375 -4.51 0.67 34.43
N THR A 376 -5.49 1.12 33.69
CA THR A 376 -6.21 0.31 32.70
C THR A 376 -6.17 0.99 31.34
N LEU A 377 -5.81 0.24 30.32
CA LEU A 377 -5.90 0.62 28.91
C LEU A 377 -6.86 -0.36 28.22
N GLU A 378 -7.92 0.16 27.69
CA GLU A 378 -8.88 -0.60 26.89
C GLU A 378 -8.60 -0.39 25.39
N LEU A 379 -8.56 -1.47 24.63
CA LEU A 379 -8.45 -1.46 23.17
C LEU A 379 -9.78 -1.94 22.59
N HIS A 380 -10.36 -1.18 21.68
CA HIS A 380 -11.65 -1.50 21.09
C HIS A 380 -11.58 -1.46 19.57
N LEU A 381 -12.21 -2.43 18.91
CA LEU A 381 -12.42 -2.39 17.46
C LEU A 381 -13.46 -1.32 17.11
N ILE A 382 -13.11 -0.42 16.20
CA ILE A 382 -14.05 0.50 15.56
C ILE A 382 -14.82 -0.27 14.49
N LYS A 383 -16.10 -0.55 14.74
CA LYS A 383 -16.94 -1.32 13.82
C LYS A 383 -17.42 -0.45 12.65
N GLY A 384 -17.34 -1.03 11.45
CA GLY A 384 -17.84 -0.37 10.23
C GLY A 384 -17.03 0.86 9.82
N SER A 385 -15.74 0.89 10.14
CA SER A 385 -14.85 1.98 9.73
C SER A 385 -14.73 2.01 8.21
N PRO A 386 -14.86 3.18 7.58
CA PRO A 386 -14.62 3.33 6.15
C PRO A 386 -13.12 3.42 5.80
N HIS A 387 -12.23 3.42 6.81
CA HIS A 387 -10.79 3.58 6.64
C HIS A 387 -10.06 2.23 6.66
N ASP A 388 -10.34 1.38 7.66
CA ASP A 388 -9.70 0.07 7.84
C ASP A 388 -10.62 -0.84 8.68
N ASP A 389 -10.78 -2.11 8.25
CA ASP A 389 -11.66 -3.10 8.91
C ASP A 389 -11.13 -3.53 10.29
N GLY A 390 -9.82 -3.39 10.52
CA GLY A 390 -9.13 -3.80 11.74
C GLY A 390 -8.65 -2.63 12.61
N ILE A 391 -9.21 -1.44 12.43
CA ILE A 391 -8.75 -0.26 13.17
C ILE A 391 -9.19 -0.30 14.64
N LEU A 392 -8.24 -0.04 15.52
CA LEU A 392 -8.44 0.01 16.96
C LEU A 392 -8.43 1.45 17.47
N LEU A 393 -9.32 1.75 18.39
CA LEU A 393 -9.17 2.87 19.31
C LEU A 393 -8.64 2.38 20.66
N ALA A 394 -7.91 3.23 21.36
CA ALA A 394 -7.46 2.97 22.71
C ALA A 394 -8.10 3.96 23.68
N PHE A 395 -8.43 3.50 24.87
CA PHE A 395 -9.13 4.28 25.88
C PHE A 395 -8.52 4.08 27.27
N LEU A 396 -8.23 5.17 27.94
CA LEU A 396 -7.78 5.23 29.34
C LEU A 396 -8.97 5.69 30.20
N PRO A 397 -9.71 4.79 30.86
CA PRO A 397 -10.95 5.16 31.54
C PRO A 397 -10.74 6.04 32.76
N GLN A 398 -9.65 5.85 33.51
CA GLN A 398 -9.34 6.67 34.69
C GLN A 398 -8.95 8.10 34.30
N GLU A 399 -8.20 8.26 33.23
CA GLU A 399 -7.74 9.54 32.72
C GLU A 399 -8.74 10.20 31.79
N LYS A 400 -9.78 9.47 31.35
CA LYS A 400 -10.79 9.90 30.38
C LYS A 400 -10.18 10.33 29.04
N ILE A 401 -9.20 9.57 28.56
CA ILE A 401 -8.47 9.88 27.34
C ILE A 401 -8.79 8.83 26.28
N LEU A 402 -9.23 9.31 25.11
CA LEU A 402 -9.38 8.54 23.88
C LEU A 402 -8.15 8.73 22.99
N ILE A 403 -7.65 7.65 22.36
CA ILE A 403 -6.53 7.69 21.41
C ILE A 403 -6.96 6.99 20.14
N GLU A 404 -6.79 7.64 18.99
CA GLU A 404 -7.23 7.13 17.69
C GLU A 404 -6.28 7.55 16.58
N ALA A 405 -6.33 6.86 15.45
CA ALA A 405 -5.60 7.18 14.24
C ALA A 405 -6.56 7.24 13.04
N ASP A 406 -6.35 8.20 12.12
CA ASP A 406 -6.92 8.32 10.77
C ASP A 406 -8.44 8.51 10.65
N VAL A 407 -9.22 8.15 11.67
CA VAL A 407 -10.67 8.36 11.63
C VAL A 407 -11.07 9.79 12.00
N TYR A 408 -10.18 10.51 12.71
CA TYR A 408 -10.30 11.94 12.97
C TYR A 408 -8.94 12.63 12.94
N THR A 409 -8.78 13.59 12.04
CA THR A 409 -7.63 14.52 12.03
C THR A 409 -8.13 15.92 12.30
N PRO A 410 -7.80 16.52 13.46
CA PRO A 410 -8.17 17.90 13.76
C PRO A 410 -7.62 18.84 12.68
N PRO A 411 -8.43 19.80 12.19
CA PRO A 411 -7.95 20.79 11.25
C PRO A 411 -6.92 21.71 11.92
N ALA A 412 -5.94 22.20 11.16
CA ALA A 412 -5.12 23.31 11.62
C ALA A 412 -6.00 24.55 11.82
N ALA A 413 -5.68 25.38 12.82
CA ALA A 413 -6.50 26.52 13.25
C ALA A 413 -6.86 27.54 12.15
N THR A 414 -6.17 27.50 11.01
CA THR A 414 -6.33 28.44 9.89
C THR A 414 -7.12 27.87 8.71
N THR A 415 -7.61 26.63 8.78
CA THR A 415 -8.31 25.99 7.65
C THR A 415 -9.82 26.27 7.69
N ALA A 416 -10.41 26.51 6.52
CA ALA A 416 -11.86 26.61 6.37
C ALA A 416 -12.55 25.30 6.80
N PRO A 417 -13.80 25.35 7.29
CA PRO A 417 -14.52 24.15 7.69
C PRO A 417 -14.59 23.15 6.54
N ALA A 418 -13.93 22.01 6.70
CA ALA A 418 -13.97 20.93 5.73
C ALA A 418 -15.36 20.26 5.69
N ALA A 419 -15.62 19.49 4.65
CA ALA A 419 -16.76 18.57 4.65
C ALA A 419 -16.65 17.60 5.84
N VAL A 420 -17.79 17.20 6.38
CA VAL A 420 -17.82 16.21 7.47
C VAL A 420 -17.20 14.90 7.00
N ASN A 421 -16.19 14.42 7.73
CA ASN A 421 -15.51 13.17 7.40
C ASN A 421 -16.35 11.96 7.87
N PRO A 422 -16.71 11.01 6.99
CA PRO A 422 -17.46 9.81 7.37
C PRO A 422 -16.75 8.96 8.44
N GLY A 423 -15.41 8.93 8.44
CA GLY A 423 -14.63 8.25 9.50
C GLY A 423 -14.85 8.87 10.86
N THR A 424 -14.90 10.20 10.94
CA THR A 424 -15.18 10.90 12.21
C THR A 424 -16.61 10.65 12.71
N VAL A 425 -17.59 10.58 11.80
CA VAL A 425 -18.96 10.18 12.16
C VAL A 425 -18.97 8.77 12.74
N ASN A 426 -18.33 7.83 12.06
CA ASN A 426 -18.22 6.44 12.51
C ASN A 426 -17.49 6.32 13.85
N LEU A 427 -16.44 7.12 14.10
CA LEU A 427 -15.76 7.16 15.40
C LEU A 427 -16.74 7.57 16.50
N VAL A 428 -17.50 8.66 16.32
CA VAL A 428 -18.48 9.13 17.29
C VAL A 428 -19.56 8.07 17.54
N ASP A 429 -20.11 7.47 16.50
CA ASP A 429 -21.10 6.38 16.64
C ASP A 429 -20.55 5.19 17.45
N ASN A 430 -19.27 4.85 17.27
CA ASN A 430 -18.61 3.79 18.05
C ASN A 430 -18.37 4.21 19.52
N VAL A 431 -17.95 5.44 19.76
CA VAL A 431 -17.78 5.98 21.12
C VAL A 431 -19.09 5.96 21.89
N GLU A 432 -20.19 6.38 21.27
CA GLU A 432 -21.52 6.34 21.86
C GLU A 432 -22.00 4.90 22.08
N ARG A 433 -21.83 4.01 21.11
CA ARG A 433 -22.15 2.58 21.22
C ARG A 433 -21.41 1.89 22.37
N LEU A 434 -20.12 2.22 22.53
CA LEU A 434 -19.25 1.67 23.58
C LEU A 434 -19.45 2.36 24.93
N LYS A 435 -20.19 3.46 24.97
CA LYS A 435 -20.45 4.29 26.17
C LYS A 435 -19.15 4.76 26.84
N LEU A 436 -18.20 5.25 26.03
CA LEU A 436 -16.92 5.71 26.54
C LEU A 436 -17.05 7.11 27.16
N ASP A 437 -16.73 7.21 28.45
CA ASP A 437 -16.68 8.48 29.17
C ASP A 437 -15.30 9.11 29.00
N PHE A 438 -15.12 9.90 27.92
CA PHE A 438 -13.86 10.61 27.65
C PHE A 438 -14.06 12.14 27.68
N GLU A 439 -12.99 12.83 27.98
CA GLU A 439 -12.93 14.30 27.98
C GLU A 439 -11.95 14.81 26.93
N LYS A 440 -10.91 14.03 26.63
CA LYS A 440 -9.82 14.40 25.72
C LYS A 440 -9.60 13.32 24.68
N THR A 441 -9.27 13.71 23.46
CA THR A 441 -8.82 12.82 22.39
C THR A 441 -7.38 13.17 22.01
N LEU A 442 -6.54 12.15 21.85
CA LEU A 442 -5.19 12.25 21.30
C LEU A 442 -5.19 11.64 19.89
N PRO A 443 -5.45 12.41 18.85
CA PRO A 443 -5.36 11.94 17.49
C PRO A 443 -3.91 11.68 17.11
N LEU A 444 -3.61 10.58 16.44
CA LEU A 444 -2.23 10.29 16.02
C LEU A 444 -1.83 11.06 14.75
N HIS A 445 -2.74 11.90 14.25
CA HIS A 445 -2.52 12.92 13.23
C HIS A 445 -2.98 14.31 13.68
N GLY A 446 -2.44 15.36 13.04
CA GLY A 446 -2.88 16.72 13.28
C GLY A 446 -2.05 17.48 14.30
N PRO A 447 -2.52 18.65 14.74
CA PRO A 447 -1.71 19.59 15.52
C PRO A 447 -1.52 19.18 17.00
N GLY A 448 -2.43 18.36 17.57
CA GLY A 448 -2.34 18.00 18.98
C GLY A 448 -3.63 17.49 19.59
N ALA A 449 -3.64 17.38 20.91
CA ALA A 449 -4.80 16.94 21.68
C ALA A 449 -6.01 17.87 21.50
N VAL A 450 -7.20 17.29 21.50
CA VAL A 450 -8.48 18.01 21.37
C VAL A 450 -9.45 17.56 22.46
N THR A 451 -10.49 18.36 22.69
CA THR A 451 -11.55 18.04 23.64
C THR A 451 -12.65 17.16 22.99
N ARG A 452 -13.48 16.54 23.81
CA ARG A 452 -14.71 15.90 23.33
C ARG A 452 -15.60 16.86 22.52
N THR A 453 -15.71 18.12 22.96
CA THR A 453 -16.48 19.14 22.25
C THR A 453 -15.95 19.38 20.83
N ASP A 454 -14.61 19.40 20.65
CA ASP A 454 -14.00 19.59 19.33
C ASP A 454 -14.30 18.40 18.40
N LEU A 455 -14.25 17.16 18.92
CA LEU A 455 -14.59 15.96 18.15
C LEU A 455 -16.04 16.00 17.64
N TYR A 456 -17.00 16.34 18.52
CA TYR A 456 -18.40 16.43 18.13
C TYR A 456 -18.66 17.61 17.19
N ALA A 457 -17.99 18.73 17.40
CA ALA A 457 -18.08 19.89 16.50
C ALA A 457 -17.61 19.55 15.08
N ALA A 458 -16.62 18.66 14.92
CA ALA A 458 -16.14 18.20 13.61
C ALA A 458 -17.23 17.50 12.79
N ILE A 459 -18.22 16.90 13.44
CA ILE A 459 -19.39 16.29 12.78
C ILE A 459 -20.64 17.19 12.86
N ARG A 460 -20.47 18.44 13.26
CA ARG A 460 -21.54 19.45 13.37
C ARG A 460 -22.68 19.04 14.33
N LYS A 461 -22.34 18.30 15.37
CA LYS A 461 -23.26 17.94 16.46
C LYS A 461 -22.79 18.60 17.78
N PRO A 462 -23.70 18.97 18.68
CA PRO A 462 -23.33 19.31 20.05
C PRO A 462 -22.82 18.04 20.76
N ALA A 463 -21.80 18.20 21.61
CA ALA A 463 -21.35 17.09 22.44
C ALA A 463 -22.45 16.78 23.50
N PRO A 464 -22.95 15.53 23.56
CA PRO A 464 -23.91 15.15 24.61
C PRO A 464 -23.23 15.19 25.97
N SER A 465 -24.00 15.36 27.03
CA SER A 465 -23.47 15.20 28.38
C SER A 465 -23.03 13.74 28.61
N ILE A 466 -22.11 13.53 29.54
CA ILE A 466 -21.65 12.18 29.90
C ILE A 466 -22.82 11.31 30.37
N THR A 467 -23.75 11.90 31.11
CA THR A 467 -24.98 11.22 31.57
C THR A 467 -25.81 10.75 30.38
N GLU A 468 -25.97 11.56 29.33
CA GLU A 468 -26.68 11.17 28.11
C GLU A 468 -25.98 10.01 27.40
N ILE A 469 -24.66 10.01 27.28
CA ILE A 469 -23.88 8.91 26.67
C ILE A 469 -24.05 7.61 27.48
N LEU A 470 -23.89 7.67 28.81
CA LEU A 470 -23.97 6.48 29.67
C LEU A 470 -25.37 5.90 29.76
N THR A 471 -26.41 6.74 29.65
CA THR A 471 -27.81 6.32 29.74
C THR A 471 -28.45 6.04 28.39
N ALA A 472 -27.80 6.41 27.28
CA ALA A 472 -28.29 6.09 25.94
C ALA A 472 -28.57 4.58 25.81
N GLN A 473 -29.79 4.23 25.45
CA GLN A 473 -30.09 2.85 25.10
C GLN A 473 -29.34 2.53 23.79
N PRO A 474 -28.71 1.35 23.67
CA PRO A 474 -28.17 0.96 22.38
C PRO A 474 -29.31 1.05 21.36
N PRO A 475 -29.02 1.51 20.12
CA PRO A 475 -30.04 1.51 19.08
C PRO A 475 -30.61 0.10 19.05
N ILE A 476 -31.92 -0.02 19.28
CA ILE A 476 -32.64 -1.30 19.27
C ILE A 476 -32.36 -1.82 17.86
N ALA A 477 -31.54 -2.88 17.77
CA ALA A 477 -31.49 -3.67 16.55
C ALA A 477 -32.97 -3.97 16.25
N ALA A 478 -33.48 -3.54 15.11
CA ALA A 478 -34.85 -3.67 14.70
C ALA A 478 -35.19 -5.18 14.59
N GLY A 479 -35.36 -5.79 15.76
CA GLY A 479 -35.94 -7.10 15.96
C GLY A 479 -37.45 -6.92 15.88
N GLY A 480 -38.03 -7.43 14.80
CA GLY A 480 -39.40 -7.22 14.44
C GLY A 480 -40.39 -7.52 15.56
N ARG A 481 -41.24 -6.55 15.88
CA ARG A 481 -42.61 -6.73 16.29
C ARG A 481 -43.47 -5.70 15.57
N GLY A 482 -44.47 -6.25 14.89
CA GLY A 482 -45.37 -5.60 13.97
C GLY A 482 -45.93 -4.26 14.42
N GLY A 483 -45.58 -3.25 13.68
CA GLY A 483 -46.34 -2.04 13.53
C GLY A 483 -46.41 -1.77 12.04
N ARG A 484 -47.59 -1.72 11.45
CA ARG A 484 -47.84 -1.38 10.07
C ARG A 484 -47.32 0.06 9.81
N GLY A 485 -46.03 0.17 9.47
CA GLY A 485 -45.41 1.35 8.87
C GLY A 485 -45.09 1.01 7.43
N ALA A 486 -45.37 1.91 6.51
CA ALA A 486 -45.21 1.74 5.09
C ALA A 486 -43.85 1.13 4.76
N ALA A 487 -43.84 -0.01 4.08
CA ALA A 487 -42.65 -0.61 3.51
C ALA A 487 -41.98 0.42 2.60
N LEU A 488 -40.72 0.75 2.85
CA LEU A 488 -39.89 1.43 1.89
C LEU A 488 -39.93 0.59 0.61
N ALA A 489 -40.29 1.18 -0.49
CA ALA A 489 -40.26 0.52 -1.78
C ALA A 489 -38.86 -0.08 -2.00
N PRO A 490 -38.77 -1.32 -2.53
CA PRO A 490 -37.47 -1.90 -2.85
C PRO A 490 -36.68 -0.93 -3.75
N PRO A 491 -35.36 -0.85 -3.60
CA PRO A 491 -34.55 0.06 -4.40
C PRO A 491 -34.77 -0.23 -5.89
N ASP A 492 -34.89 0.82 -6.69
CA ASP A 492 -35.12 0.72 -8.13
C ASP A 492 -33.92 0.02 -8.79
N PRO A 493 -34.09 -1.18 -9.38
CA PRO A 493 -33.01 -1.95 -9.97
C PRO A 493 -32.28 -1.22 -11.11
N LYS A 494 -32.96 -0.28 -11.78
CA LYS A 494 -32.33 0.55 -12.81
C LYS A 494 -31.34 1.54 -12.18
N GLN A 495 -31.65 2.11 -11.05
CA GLN A 495 -30.73 2.98 -10.29
C GLN A 495 -29.53 2.18 -9.77
N ILE A 496 -29.74 0.94 -9.32
CA ILE A 496 -28.63 0.04 -8.94
C ILE A 496 -27.71 -0.22 -10.13
N LEU A 497 -28.27 -0.51 -11.32
CA LEU A 497 -27.52 -0.72 -12.55
C LEU A 497 -26.71 0.54 -12.93
N GLU A 498 -27.36 1.69 -12.95
CA GLU A 498 -26.71 2.95 -13.28
C GLU A 498 -25.59 3.29 -12.30
N LYS A 499 -25.85 3.21 -10.99
CA LYS A 499 -24.85 3.46 -9.94
C LYS A 499 -23.67 2.48 -10.02
N GLY A 500 -23.95 1.18 -10.09
CA GLY A 500 -22.93 0.14 -9.99
C GLY A 500 -22.11 -0.08 -11.26
N CYS A 501 -22.68 0.16 -12.46
CA CYS A 501 -22.05 -0.24 -13.72
C CYS A 501 -21.52 0.92 -14.57
N THR A 502 -21.94 2.18 -14.33
CA THR A 502 -21.49 3.32 -15.16
C THR A 502 -20.19 3.95 -14.71
N SER A 503 -19.70 3.61 -13.55
CA SER A 503 -18.46 4.15 -13.00
C SER A 503 -17.20 3.77 -13.81
N CYS A 504 -17.23 2.63 -14.54
CA CYS A 504 -16.09 2.10 -15.27
C CYS A 504 -16.28 2.07 -16.80
N HIS A 505 -17.52 1.94 -17.30
CA HIS A 505 -17.83 1.89 -18.73
C HIS A 505 -19.31 2.29 -18.97
N ASN A 506 -19.69 2.55 -20.22
CA ASN A 506 -21.06 2.82 -20.54
C ASN A 506 -21.93 1.54 -20.50
N LEU A 507 -23.25 1.71 -20.35
CA LEU A 507 -24.20 0.61 -20.23
C LEU A 507 -24.34 -0.24 -21.50
N SER A 508 -23.83 0.19 -22.65
CA SER A 508 -23.92 -0.59 -23.89
C SER A 508 -23.27 -1.98 -23.75
N ARG A 509 -22.25 -2.12 -22.92
CA ARG A 509 -21.64 -3.43 -22.60
C ARG A 509 -22.55 -4.36 -21.81
N VAL A 510 -23.50 -3.83 -21.07
CA VAL A 510 -24.51 -4.58 -20.33
C VAL A 510 -25.72 -4.83 -21.21
N THR A 511 -26.26 -3.80 -21.85
CA THR A 511 -27.51 -3.86 -22.65
C THR A 511 -27.36 -4.66 -23.95
N SER A 512 -26.13 -4.91 -24.42
CA SER A 512 -25.85 -5.75 -25.59
C SER A 512 -25.70 -7.24 -25.26
N GLN A 513 -25.74 -7.63 -23.97
CA GLN A 513 -25.62 -9.02 -23.56
C GLN A 513 -26.99 -9.70 -23.51
N ASN A 514 -26.97 -11.03 -23.66
CA ASN A 514 -28.14 -11.89 -23.51
C ASN A 514 -27.71 -13.15 -22.75
N LEU A 515 -27.71 -13.04 -21.41
CA LEU A 515 -27.10 -14.03 -20.53
C LEU A 515 -28.17 -14.69 -19.63
N SER A 516 -27.91 -15.93 -19.24
CA SER A 516 -28.70 -16.65 -18.24
C SER A 516 -28.48 -16.06 -16.83
N GLN A 517 -29.30 -16.44 -15.88
CA GLN A 517 -29.16 -15.99 -14.48
C GLN A 517 -27.79 -16.31 -13.88
N ALA A 518 -27.24 -17.52 -14.13
CA ALA A 518 -25.93 -17.93 -13.62
C ALA A 518 -24.78 -17.12 -14.25
N GLU A 519 -24.89 -16.78 -15.53
CA GLU A 519 -23.89 -15.96 -16.22
C GLU A 519 -23.96 -14.51 -15.74
N TRP A 520 -25.18 -13.95 -15.54
CA TRP A 520 -25.34 -12.63 -14.95
C TRP A 520 -24.81 -12.57 -13.51
N GLN A 521 -25.00 -13.63 -12.72
CA GLN A 521 -24.38 -13.73 -11.39
C GLN A 521 -22.86 -13.62 -11.50
N GLY A 522 -22.25 -14.40 -12.39
CA GLY A 522 -20.80 -14.36 -12.61
C GLY A 522 -20.28 -13.00 -13.07
N VAL A 523 -21.03 -12.30 -13.95
CA VAL A 523 -20.68 -10.95 -14.40
C VAL A 523 -20.78 -9.95 -13.25
N VAL A 524 -21.85 -9.96 -12.47
CA VAL A 524 -22.03 -9.03 -11.34
C VAL A 524 -20.97 -9.27 -10.27
N ASP A 525 -20.68 -10.53 -9.92
CA ASP A 525 -19.63 -10.87 -8.96
C ASP A 525 -18.25 -10.42 -9.45
N GLN A 526 -17.95 -10.60 -10.72
CA GLN A 526 -16.71 -10.12 -11.32
C GLN A 526 -16.61 -8.58 -11.28
N MET A 527 -17.71 -7.88 -11.54
CA MET A 527 -17.73 -6.40 -11.51
C MET A 527 -17.62 -5.89 -10.06
N LYS A 528 -18.28 -6.54 -9.10
CA LYS A 528 -18.09 -6.27 -7.66
C LYS A 528 -16.64 -6.47 -7.25
N GLY A 529 -16.02 -7.55 -7.66
CA GLY A 529 -14.57 -7.79 -7.44
C GLY A 529 -13.65 -6.75 -8.11
N ARG A 530 -14.17 -5.95 -9.05
CA ARG A 530 -13.47 -4.84 -9.71
C ARG A 530 -13.87 -3.46 -9.18
N GLY A 531 -14.70 -3.41 -8.13
CA GLY A 531 -15.09 -2.17 -7.46
C GLY A 531 -16.43 -1.58 -7.91
N ALA A 532 -17.34 -2.38 -8.51
CA ALA A 532 -18.70 -1.92 -8.78
C ALA A 532 -19.47 -1.73 -7.45
N GLU A 533 -20.09 -0.58 -7.29
CA GLU A 533 -20.84 -0.22 -6.08
C GLU A 533 -22.21 -0.89 -6.02
N VAL A 534 -22.23 -2.21 -5.85
CA VAL A 534 -23.44 -3.01 -5.69
C VAL A 534 -23.31 -3.80 -4.37
N SER A 535 -24.15 -3.51 -3.40
CA SER A 535 -24.18 -4.23 -2.12
C SER A 535 -24.73 -5.67 -2.28
N ASP A 536 -24.47 -6.55 -1.32
CA ASP A 536 -24.99 -7.92 -1.36
C ASP A 536 -26.52 -7.96 -1.37
N ALA A 537 -27.16 -7.02 -0.67
CA ALA A 537 -28.63 -6.88 -0.68
C ALA A 537 -29.18 -6.42 -2.05
N GLU A 538 -28.41 -5.63 -2.81
CA GLU A 538 -28.79 -5.14 -4.14
C GLU A 538 -28.46 -6.16 -5.24
N THR A 539 -27.56 -7.12 -4.98
CA THR A 539 -27.06 -8.08 -5.99
C THR A 539 -28.21 -8.91 -6.59
N SER A 540 -29.07 -9.50 -5.75
CA SER A 540 -30.21 -10.31 -6.23
C SER A 540 -31.21 -9.48 -7.02
N ILE A 541 -31.51 -8.27 -6.55
CA ILE A 541 -32.42 -7.33 -7.22
C ILE A 541 -31.89 -6.94 -8.61
N LEU A 542 -30.59 -6.65 -8.70
CA LEU A 542 -29.93 -6.33 -9.94
C LEU A 542 -29.92 -7.50 -10.92
N ILE A 543 -29.59 -8.71 -10.48
CA ILE A 543 -29.54 -9.90 -11.33
C ILE A 543 -30.92 -10.22 -11.89
N ASP A 544 -31.96 -10.21 -11.05
CA ASP A 544 -33.34 -10.44 -11.48
C ASP A 544 -33.77 -9.42 -12.56
N TYR A 545 -33.37 -8.16 -12.41
CA TYR A 545 -33.61 -7.12 -13.39
C TYR A 545 -32.86 -7.37 -14.70
N LEU A 546 -31.56 -7.73 -14.64
CA LEU A 546 -30.73 -8.00 -15.80
C LEU A 546 -31.24 -9.21 -16.60
N VAL A 547 -31.59 -10.29 -15.92
CA VAL A 547 -32.20 -11.48 -16.55
C VAL A 547 -33.51 -11.11 -17.23
N LYS A 548 -34.40 -10.41 -16.53
CA LYS A 548 -35.71 -10.03 -17.07
C LYS A 548 -35.61 -9.07 -18.23
N THR A 549 -34.61 -8.18 -18.25
CA THR A 549 -34.52 -7.08 -19.23
C THR A 549 -33.59 -7.41 -20.38
N TYR A 550 -32.53 -8.15 -20.16
CA TYR A 550 -31.43 -8.41 -21.10
C TYR A 550 -31.01 -9.90 -21.14
N GLY A 551 -31.72 -10.79 -20.47
CA GLY A 551 -31.35 -12.20 -20.38
C GLY A 551 -32.21 -13.15 -21.19
N HIS A 552 -31.84 -14.44 -21.12
CA HIS A 552 -32.64 -15.56 -21.59
C HIS A 552 -32.76 -16.62 -20.51
N ASN A 553 -33.82 -17.45 -20.55
CA ASN A 553 -34.04 -18.57 -19.66
C ASN A 553 -33.16 -19.77 -20.03
#